data_25d4c70f46a83c32f697c9ba0d823bb6
#
_entry.id   25d4c70f46a83c32f697c9ba0d823bb6
#
_cell.length_a   1.000
_cell.length_b   1.000
_cell.length_c   1.000
_cell.angle_alpha   90.00
_cell.angle_beta   90.00
_cell.angle_gamma   90.00
#
_symmetry.space_group_name_H-M   'P 1'
#
loop_
_entity.id
_entity.type
_entity.pdbx_description
1 polymer ?
#
loop_
_entity_poly.entity_id
_entity_poly.type
_entity_poly.pdbx_seq_one_letter_code
_entity_poly.pdbx_strand_id
1 'polypeptide(L)'
;YPVLESVKGQIENAYKILETCYENGGKLLIAGNGGSAADSDHIVGELMKGFVKRRPVSTELAEALKQADPERGEELAKKLQGGLPAIALTNHTALSSAFANDVDGMLSYAQQVNGYGKAGDVFLGISTSGNSENVMYAAVTAKAKGLKVVGLTGKTGGKLAKLADVAIIVPEQETYKIQELHLPIY
;
A
#
# COMPACT_ATOMS: atom_id res chain seq x y z
N TYR A 1 10.62 -11.26 -16.38
CA TYR A 1 11.68 -10.49 -15.66
C TYR A 1 12.65 -11.42 -14.94
N PRO A 2 13.60 -12.08 -15.66
CA PRO A 2 14.53 -13.04 -15.01
C PRO A 2 15.36 -12.42 -13.89
N VAL A 3 15.63 -11.11 -13.94
CA VAL A 3 16.38 -10.38 -12.91
C VAL A 3 15.68 -10.40 -11.53
N LEU A 4 14.36 -10.57 -11.47
CA LEU A 4 13.58 -10.63 -10.24
C LEU A 4 13.55 -12.02 -9.58
N GLU A 5 14.10 -13.06 -10.21
CA GLU A 5 14.19 -14.41 -9.61
C GLU A 5 14.96 -14.39 -8.28
N SER A 6 15.97 -13.50 -8.15
CA SER A 6 16.75 -13.32 -6.93
C SER A 6 15.94 -12.82 -5.73
N VAL A 7 14.79 -12.19 -5.96
CA VAL A 7 13.90 -11.62 -4.91
C VAL A 7 12.55 -12.32 -4.83
N LYS A 8 12.36 -13.42 -5.55
CA LYS A 8 11.10 -14.18 -5.58
C LYS A 8 10.59 -14.56 -4.20
N GLY A 9 11.49 -15.08 -3.34
CA GLY A 9 11.11 -15.48 -1.98
C GLY A 9 10.59 -14.31 -1.13
N GLN A 10 11.16 -13.11 -1.30
CA GLN A 10 10.69 -11.90 -0.62
C GLN A 10 9.32 -11.44 -1.16
N ILE A 11 9.10 -11.55 -2.48
CA ILE A 11 7.80 -11.26 -3.09
C ILE A 11 6.73 -12.21 -2.55
N GLU A 12 7.00 -13.52 -2.50
CA GLU A 12 6.10 -14.53 -1.95
C GLU A 12 5.78 -14.27 -0.45
N ASN A 13 6.78 -13.87 0.33
CA ASN A 13 6.58 -13.52 1.73
C ASN A 13 5.75 -12.25 1.91
N ALA A 14 5.96 -11.21 1.09
CA ALA A 14 5.15 -10.02 1.10
C ALA A 14 3.70 -10.33 0.71
N TYR A 15 3.48 -11.16 -0.31
CA TYR A 15 2.15 -11.64 -0.70
C TYR A 15 1.43 -12.33 0.47
N LYS A 16 2.09 -13.24 1.19
CA LYS A 16 1.50 -13.94 2.35
C LYS A 16 1.11 -12.99 3.48
N ILE A 17 1.91 -11.94 3.72
CA ILE A 17 1.57 -10.90 4.70
C ILE A 17 0.28 -10.17 4.28
N LEU A 18 0.16 -9.79 3.01
CA LEU A 18 -1.02 -9.12 2.47
C LEU A 18 -2.24 -10.04 2.46
N GLU A 19 -2.09 -11.29 2.04
CA GLU A 19 -3.15 -12.31 2.08
C GLU A 19 -3.72 -12.45 3.50
N THR A 20 -2.85 -12.69 4.48
CA THR A 20 -3.25 -12.79 5.89
C THR A 20 -3.95 -11.52 6.38
N CYS A 21 -3.46 -10.33 6.01
CA CYS A 21 -4.08 -9.07 6.37
C CYS A 21 -5.53 -8.99 5.85
N TYR A 22 -5.73 -9.26 4.58
CA TYR A 22 -7.06 -9.17 3.95
C TYR A 22 -8.02 -10.26 4.43
N GLU A 23 -7.54 -11.48 4.67
CA GLU A 23 -8.35 -12.56 5.25
C GLU A 23 -8.88 -12.21 6.65
N ASN A 24 -8.15 -11.39 7.39
CA ASN A 24 -8.54 -10.90 8.71
C ASN A 24 -9.25 -9.53 8.68
N GLY A 25 -9.69 -9.07 7.51
CA GLY A 25 -10.42 -7.80 7.36
C GLY A 25 -9.58 -6.54 7.54
N GLY A 26 -8.26 -6.67 7.41
CA GLY A 26 -7.32 -5.54 7.47
C GLY A 26 -7.25 -4.76 6.15
N LYS A 27 -6.36 -3.77 6.12
CA LYS A 27 -6.12 -2.91 4.96
C LYS A 27 -4.65 -2.65 4.74
N LEU A 28 -4.33 -2.17 3.54
CA LEU A 28 -3.00 -1.74 3.14
C LEU A 28 -2.89 -0.21 3.18
N LEU A 29 -1.88 0.31 3.87
CA LEU A 29 -1.47 1.72 3.82
C LEU A 29 -0.17 1.82 3.03
N ILE A 30 -0.08 2.74 2.07
CA ILE A 30 1.06 2.83 1.17
C ILE A 30 1.63 4.24 1.15
N ALA A 31 2.95 4.37 1.21
CA ALA A 31 3.65 5.64 1.06
C ALA A 31 4.91 5.51 0.21
N GLY A 32 5.16 6.53 -0.59
CA GLY A 32 6.36 6.72 -1.39
C GLY A 32 6.48 8.17 -1.84
N ASN A 33 7.58 8.53 -2.49
CA ASN A 33 7.82 9.89 -2.99
C ASN A 33 8.03 9.88 -4.51
N GLY A 34 7.63 10.95 -5.20
CA GLY A 34 7.83 11.09 -6.64
C GLY A 34 7.21 9.94 -7.44
N GLY A 35 8.00 9.20 -8.23
CA GLY A 35 7.53 8.01 -8.95
C GLY A 35 6.94 6.95 -8.04
N SER A 36 7.53 6.74 -6.86
CA SER A 36 6.98 5.79 -5.87
C SER A 36 5.66 6.27 -5.24
N ALA A 37 5.33 7.57 -5.28
CA ALA A 37 4.01 8.05 -4.94
C ALA A 37 2.99 7.67 -6.02
N ALA A 38 3.37 7.80 -7.29
CA ALA A 38 2.53 7.34 -8.42
C ALA A 38 2.30 5.81 -8.36
N ASP A 39 3.33 5.02 -8.01
CA ASP A 39 3.20 3.59 -7.77
C ASP A 39 2.20 3.29 -6.63
N SER A 40 2.23 4.08 -5.56
CA SER A 40 1.28 3.92 -4.43
C SER A 40 -0.17 4.09 -4.89
N ASP A 41 -0.44 5.09 -5.73
CA ASP A 41 -1.77 5.34 -6.28
C ASP A 41 -2.20 4.24 -7.25
N HIS A 42 -1.29 3.77 -8.10
CA HIS A 42 -1.54 2.68 -9.03
C HIS A 42 -1.92 1.39 -8.27
N ILE A 43 -1.14 1.00 -7.26
CA ILE A 43 -1.42 -0.16 -6.42
C ILE A 43 -2.83 -0.07 -5.80
N VAL A 44 -3.21 1.10 -5.26
CA VAL A 44 -4.55 1.30 -4.69
C VAL A 44 -5.63 1.11 -5.74
N GLY A 45 -5.44 1.66 -6.95
CA GLY A 45 -6.38 1.49 -8.06
C GLY A 45 -6.61 0.02 -8.41
N GLU A 46 -5.54 -0.78 -8.51
CA GLU A 46 -5.60 -2.20 -8.85
C GLU A 46 -6.22 -3.06 -7.72
N LEU A 47 -5.98 -2.71 -6.46
CA LEU A 47 -6.56 -3.43 -5.31
C LEU A 47 -8.05 -3.11 -5.12
N MET A 48 -8.45 -1.85 -5.30
CA MET A 48 -9.83 -1.40 -5.12
C MET A 48 -10.75 -1.81 -6.26
N LYS A 49 -10.21 -2.13 -7.45
CA LYS A 49 -10.95 -2.58 -8.63
C LYS A 49 -10.22 -3.77 -9.26
N GLY A 50 -10.95 -4.80 -9.67
CA GLY A 50 -10.37 -5.94 -10.40
C GLY A 50 -9.83 -5.51 -11.77
N PHE A 51 -8.62 -5.96 -12.12
CA PHE A 51 -8.01 -5.75 -13.44
C PHE A 51 -8.32 -6.93 -14.38
N VAL A 52 -7.61 -8.03 -14.25
CA VAL A 52 -7.82 -9.24 -15.06
C VAL A 52 -8.99 -10.07 -14.54
N LYS A 53 -9.09 -10.22 -13.22
CA LYS A 53 -10.11 -11.01 -12.56
C LYS A 53 -11.12 -10.11 -11.86
N ARG A 54 -12.32 -10.00 -12.42
CA ARG A 54 -13.41 -9.26 -11.80
C ARG A 54 -13.88 -9.95 -10.52
N ARG A 55 -13.97 -9.21 -9.42
CA ARG A 55 -14.52 -9.66 -8.14
C ARG A 55 -15.91 -9.05 -7.96
N PRO A 56 -17.02 -9.80 -8.04
CA PRO A 56 -18.34 -9.25 -7.74
C PRO A 56 -18.44 -8.87 -6.25
N VAL A 57 -19.38 -8.00 -5.91
CA VAL A 57 -19.76 -7.76 -4.51
C VAL A 57 -20.36 -9.02 -3.90
N SER A 58 -20.33 -9.13 -2.55
CA SER A 58 -20.97 -10.27 -1.88
C SER A 58 -22.48 -10.26 -2.06
N THR A 59 -23.11 -11.42 -1.94
CA THR A 59 -24.57 -11.56 -2.02
C THR A 59 -25.26 -10.68 -0.98
N GLU A 60 -24.73 -10.65 0.24
CA GLU A 60 -25.26 -9.86 1.36
C GLU A 60 -25.26 -8.37 1.03
N LEU A 61 -24.15 -7.86 0.46
CA LEU A 61 -24.07 -6.46 0.05
C LEU A 61 -25.02 -6.17 -1.11
N ALA A 62 -25.11 -7.05 -2.08
CA ALA A 62 -26.03 -6.89 -3.22
C ALA A 62 -27.50 -6.79 -2.77
N GLU A 63 -27.92 -7.61 -1.80
CA GLU A 63 -29.25 -7.57 -1.22
C GLU A 63 -29.46 -6.29 -0.39
N ALA A 64 -28.50 -5.91 0.45
CA ALA A 64 -28.57 -4.70 1.23
C ALA A 64 -28.68 -3.43 0.35
N LEU A 65 -27.96 -3.38 -0.77
CA LEU A 65 -28.07 -2.29 -1.74
C LEU A 65 -29.49 -2.17 -2.33
N LYS A 66 -30.11 -3.29 -2.71
CA LYS A 66 -31.48 -3.33 -3.24
C LYS A 66 -32.52 -2.95 -2.20
N GLN A 67 -32.29 -3.30 -0.94
CA GLN A 67 -33.17 -2.89 0.17
C GLN A 67 -33.04 -1.39 0.47
N ALA A 68 -31.84 -0.82 0.35
CA ALA A 68 -31.62 0.61 0.57
C ALA A 68 -32.26 1.50 -0.51
N ASP A 69 -32.18 1.07 -1.78
CA ASP A 69 -32.81 1.72 -2.94
C ASP A 69 -32.99 0.67 -4.03
N PRO A 70 -34.23 0.26 -4.36
CA PRO A 70 -34.47 -0.82 -5.33
C PRO A 70 -33.91 -0.56 -6.72
N GLU A 71 -34.02 0.67 -7.23
CA GLU A 71 -33.59 1.03 -8.58
C GLU A 71 -32.05 1.17 -8.65
N ARG A 72 -31.47 2.02 -7.79
CA ARG A 72 -30.01 2.25 -7.75
C ARG A 72 -29.28 1.05 -7.19
N GLY A 73 -29.86 0.34 -6.24
CA GLY A 73 -29.27 -0.85 -5.63
C GLY A 73 -29.07 -1.99 -6.62
N GLU A 74 -30.02 -2.21 -7.54
CA GLU A 74 -29.89 -3.19 -8.62
C GLU A 74 -28.71 -2.82 -9.56
N GLU A 75 -28.58 -1.54 -9.90
CA GLU A 75 -27.48 -1.05 -10.74
C GLU A 75 -26.12 -1.18 -10.01
N LEU A 76 -26.06 -0.78 -8.74
CA LEU A 76 -24.85 -0.85 -7.90
C LEU A 76 -24.40 -2.30 -7.70
N ALA A 77 -25.33 -3.21 -7.40
CA ALA A 77 -25.02 -4.63 -7.22
C ALA A 77 -24.39 -5.27 -8.47
N LYS A 78 -24.77 -4.81 -9.66
CA LYS A 78 -24.20 -5.27 -10.94
C LYS A 78 -22.85 -4.63 -11.28
N LYS A 79 -22.64 -3.38 -10.90
CA LYS A 79 -21.47 -2.58 -11.35
C LYS A 79 -20.35 -2.50 -10.33
N LEU A 80 -20.64 -2.47 -9.03
CA LEU A 80 -19.61 -2.47 -8.00
C LEU A 80 -18.81 -3.78 -8.01
N GLN A 81 -17.60 -3.70 -7.49
CA GLN A 81 -16.69 -4.82 -7.36
C GLN A 81 -16.22 -4.94 -5.92
N GLY A 82 -15.89 -6.16 -5.50
CA GLY A 82 -15.23 -6.42 -4.23
C GLY A 82 -13.83 -5.82 -4.23
N GLY A 83 -13.64 -4.71 -3.53
CA GLY A 83 -12.34 -4.06 -3.36
C GLY A 83 -11.55 -4.68 -2.22
N LEU A 84 -10.22 -4.67 -2.34
CA LEU A 84 -9.30 -4.93 -1.24
C LEU A 84 -8.93 -3.57 -0.63
N PRO A 85 -9.25 -3.29 0.65
CA PRO A 85 -9.07 -1.97 1.23
C PRO A 85 -7.61 -1.51 1.20
N ALA A 86 -7.34 -0.43 0.48
CA ALA A 86 -6.01 0.15 0.37
C ALA A 86 -6.08 1.68 0.33
N ILE A 87 -5.11 2.36 0.95
CA ILE A 87 -5.04 3.82 1.03
C ILE A 87 -3.62 4.28 0.67
N ALA A 88 -3.50 5.08 -0.40
CA ALA A 88 -2.28 5.82 -0.69
C ALA A 88 -2.21 7.06 0.20
N LEU A 89 -1.18 7.14 1.04
CA LEU A 89 -0.99 8.27 1.97
C LEU A 89 -0.48 9.54 1.27
N THR A 90 -0.27 9.47 -0.03
CA THR A 90 0.27 10.50 -0.90
C THR A 90 -0.74 11.59 -1.28
N ASN A 91 -2.04 11.29 -1.19
CA ASN A 91 -3.10 12.11 -1.79
C ASN A 91 -3.82 13.06 -0.82
N HIS A 92 -3.45 13.09 0.45
CA HIS A 92 -4.14 13.94 1.43
C HIS A 92 -3.54 15.35 1.46
N THR A 93 -3.79 16.15 0.43
CA THR A 93 -3.21 17.49 0.25
C THR A 93 -3.43 18.42 1.44
N ALA A 94 -4.65 18.48 1.97
CA ALA A 94 -4.97 19.35 3.11
C ALA A 94 -4.16 19.00 4.37
N LEU A 95 -4.09 17.71 4.73
CA LEU A 95 -3.30 17.26 5.87
C LEU A 95 -1.80 17.49 5.65
N SER A 96 -1.29 17.16 4.47
CA SER A 96 0.14 17.30 4.17
C SER A 96 0.57 18.77 4.20
N SER A 97 -0.24 19.69 3.68
CA SER A 97 0.04 21.13 3.73
C SER A 97 -0.09 21.69 5.14
N ALA A 98 -1.08 21.27 5.93
CA ALA A 98 -1.22 21.67 7.33
C ALA A 98 -0.02 21.19 8.17
N PHE A 99 0.37 19.92 8.02
CA PHE A 99 1.56 19.39 8.72
C PHE A 99 2.85 20.09 8.32
N ALA A 100 3.00 20.42 7.03
CA ALA A 100 4.17 21.17 6.56
C ALA A 100 4.26 22.58 7.16
N ASN A 101 3.10 23.23 7.40
CA ASN A 101 3.04 24.58 7.95
C ASN A 101 3.11 24.61 9.49
N ASP A 102 2.41 23.71 10.15
CA ASP A 102 2.13 23.82 11.59
C ASP A 102 3.03 22.91 12.46
N VAL A 103 3.59 21.83 11.87
CA VAL A 103 4.32 20.81 12.63
C VAL A 103 5.65 20.47 11.94
N ASP A 104 5.61 19.52 11.02
CA ASP A 104 6.73 19.05 10.20
C ASP A 104 6.17 18.23 9.02
N GLY A 105 6.42 18.69 7.80
CA GLY A 105 5.97 18.02 6.58
C GLY A 105 6.49 16.58 6.43
N MET A 106 7.64 16.26 7.03
CA MET A 106 8.20 14.90 7.02
C MET A 106 7.36 13.89 7.81
N LEU A 107 6.49 14.35 8.69
CA LEU A 107 5.65 13.51 9.55
C LEU A 107 4.25 13.24 8.96
N SER A 108 3.89 13.80 7.81
CA SER A 108 2.52 13.70 7.28
C SER A 108 2.09 12.25 7.00
N TYR A 109 3.00 11.37 6.51
CA TYR A 109 2.71 9.95 6.34
C TYR A 109 2.57 9.23 7.69
N ALA A 110 3.45 9.53 8.63
CA ALA A 110 3.39 8.96 9.97
C ALA A 110 2.07 9.33 10.69
N GLN A 111 1.61 10.59 10.54
CA GLN A 111 0.33 11.03 11.08
C GLN A 111 -0.84 10.27 10.47
N GLN A 112 -0.82 10.02 9.17
CA GLN A 112 -1.87 9.24 8.51
C GLN A 112 -1.85 7.77 8.96
N VAL A 113 -0.66 7.15 9.10
CA VAL A 113 -0.53 5.82 9.71
C VAL A 113 -1.09 5.81 11.13
N ASN A 114 -0.81 6.86 11.93
CA ASN A 114 -1.37 6.98 13.27
C ASN A 114 -2.91 7.07 13.26
N GLY A 115 -3.48 7.81 12.31
CA GLY A 115 -4.94 7.97 12.21
C GLY A 115 -5.66 6.73 11.66
N TYR A 116 -5.14 6.14 10.59
CA TYR A 116 -5.82 5.05 9.86
C TYR A 116 -5.42 3.65 10.32
N GLY A 117 -4.17 3.47 10.77
CA GLY A 117 -3.59 2.16 11.05
C GLY A 117 -4.13 1.50 12.29
N LYS A 118 -4.39 0.20 12.18
CA LYS A 118 -4.79 -0.69 13.26
C LYS A 118 -3.87 -1.91 13.29
N ALA A 119 -3.75 -2.56 14.44
CA ALA A 119 -3.03 -3.84 14.52
C ALA A 119 -3.61 -4.86 13.54
N GLY A 120 -2.74 -5.57 12.82
CA GLY A 120 -3.12 -6.50 11.76
C GLY A 120 -3.19 -5.89 10.35
N ASP A 121 -3.18 -4.56 10.20
CA ASP A 121 -3.00 -3.90 8.91
C ASP A 121 -1.56 -4.06 8.39
N VAL A 122 -1.33 -3.70 7.14
CA VAL A 122 0.00 -3.65 6.51
C VAL A 122 0.34 -2.23 6.10
N PHE A 123 1.59 -1.84 6.31
CA PHE A 123 2.19 -0.65 5.73
C PHE A 123 3.22 -1.05 4.66
N LEU A 124 3.05 -0.58 3.43
CA LEU A 124 4.01 -0.71 2.34
C LEU A 124 4.77 0.62 2.18
N GLY A 125 6.03 0.61 2.51
CA GLY A 125 6.94 1.73 2.24
C GLY A 125 7.69 1.52 0.94
N ILE A 126 7.55 2.45 -0.01
CA ILE A 126 8.24 2.42 -1.30
C ILE A 126 9.33 3.49 -1.29
N SER A 127 10.59 3.05 -1.36
CA SER A 127 11.74 3.97 -1.39
C SER A 127 12.92 3.32 -2.13
N THR A 128 13.29 3.86 -3.28
CA THR A 128 14.37 3.32 -4.12
C THR A 128 15.71 3.19 -3.38
N SER A 129 16.01 4.08 -2.45
CA SER A 129 17.20 4.03 -1.60
C SER A 129 16.99 3.31 -0.27
N GLY A 130 15.72 3.11 0.13
CA GLY A 130 15.35 2.65 1.47
C GLY A 130 15.68 3.64 2.60
N ASN A 131 15.91 4.95 2.28
CA ASN A 131 16.36 5.95 3.26
C ASN A 131 15.49 7.22 3.28
N SER A 132 14.32 7.24 2.65
CA SER A 132 13.42 8.39 2.69
C SER A 132 12.86 8.56 4.09
N GLU A 133 13.21 9.64 4.79
CA GLU A 133 12.89 9.82 6.21
C GLU A 133 11.39 9.87 6.48
N ASN A 134 10.59 10.51 5.64
CA ASN A 134 9.12 10.50 5.79
C ASN A 134 8.51 9.09 5.70
N VAL A 135 9.04 8.23 4.83
CA VAL A 135 8.65 6.81 4.74
C VAL A 135 9.13 6.05 5.97
N MET A 136 10.33 6.36 6.48
CA MET A 136 10.87 5.77 7.72
C MET A 136 10.02 6.13 8.93
N TYR A 137 9.60 7.39 9.11
CA TYR A 137 8.70 7.79 10.20
C TYR A 137 7.37 7.05 10.15
N ALA A 138 6.80 6.88 8.95
CA ALA A 138 5.59 6.09 8.76
C ALA A 138 5.80 4.61 9.13
N ALA A 139 6.92 4.00 8.72
CA ALA A 139 7.27 2.62 9.03
C ALA A 139 7.46 2.38 10.52
N VAL A 140 8.13 3.30 11.23
CA VAL A 140 8.29 3.26 12.69
C VAL A 140 6.92 3.34 13.38
N THR A 141 6.07 4.27 12.95
CA THR A 141 4.70 4.42 13.48
C THR A 141 3.87 3.17 13.24
N ALA A 142 3.98 2.57 12.05
CA ALA A 142 3.30 1.31 11.71
C ALA A 142 3.72 0.18 12.65
N LYS A 143 5.01 -0.03 12.86
CA LYS A 143 5.52 -1.05 13.83
C LYS A 143 5.00 -0.81 15.23
N ALA A 144 5.03 0.43 15.72
CA ALA A 144 4.56 0.79 17.06
C ALA A 144 3.07 0.52 17.24
N LYS A 145 2.27 0.60 16.17
CA LYS A 145 0.84 0.32 16.17
C LYS A 145 0.48 -1.15 15.87
N GLY A 146 1.48 -2.03 15.70
CA GLY A 146 1.25 -3.45 15.43
C GLY A 146 0.89 -3.79 13.98
N LEU A 147 1.18 -2.88 13.04
CA LEU A 147 1.10 -3.19 11.62
C LEU A 147 2.32 -4.02 11.18
N LYS A 148 2.14 -4.85 10.17
CA LYS A 148 3.27 -5.43 9.44
C LYS A 148 3.84 -4.40 8.48
N VAL A 149 5.16 -4.37 8.35
CA VAL A 149 5.86 -3.44 7.46
C VAL A 149 6.50 -4.22 6.31
N VAL A 150 6.14 -3.86 5.10
CA VAL A 150 6.79 -4.33 3.86
C VAL A 150 7.56 -3.17 3.24
N GLY A 151 8.81 -3.40 2.89
CA GLY A 151 9.64 -2.44 2.17
C GLY A 151 9.81 -2.85 0.72
N LEU A 152 9.54 -1.95 -0.24
CA LEU A 152 9.86 -2.12 -1.65
C LEU A 152 10.98 -1.14 -2.01
N THR A 153 12.17 -1.66 -2.28
CA THR A 153 13.42 -0.88 -2.35
C THR A 153 14.34 -1.37 -3.47
N GLY A 154 15.48 -0.72 -3.57
CA GLY A 154 16.62 -1.13 -4.39
C GLY A 154 17.93 -0.85 -3.66
N LYS A 155 19.03 -0.81 -4.38
CA LYS A 155 20.38 -0.58 -3.83
C LYS A 155 20.71 -1.57 -2.71
N THR A 156 20.89 -1.07 -1.49
CA THR A 156 21.18 -1.89 -0.28
C THR A 156 19.94 -2.13 0.58
N GLY A 157 18.75 -1.62 0.15
CA GLY A 157 17.55 -1.63 0.96
C GLY A 157 17.50 -0.57 2.07
N GLY A 158 18.62 0.06 2.38
CA GLY A 158 18.75 1.15 3.33
C GLY A 158 18.27 0.82 4.75
N LYS A 159 17.80 1.85 5.45
CA LYS A 159 17.23 1.72 6.81
C LYS A 159 15.89 1.00 6.80
N LEU A 160 15.10 1.16 5.73
CA LEU A 160 13.77 0.56 5.61
C LEU A 160 13.85 -0.96 5.61
N ALA A 161 14.81 -1.55 4.89
CA ALA A 161 14.99 -3.00 4.86
C ALA A 161 15.33 -3.59 6.23
N LYS A 162 16.02 -2.83 7.09
CA LYS A 162 16.35 -3.27 8.46
C LYS A 162 15.15 -3.23 9.41
N LEU A 163 14.19 -2.35 9.14
CA LEU A 163 13.00 -2.17 9.98
C LEU A 163 11.83 -3.05 9.53
N ALA A 164 11.72 -3.34 8.24
CA ALA A 164 10.61 -4.07 7.65
C ALA A 164 10.55 -5.55 8.12
N ASP A 165 9.34 -6.10 8.19
CA ASP A 165 9.14 -7.54 8.40
C ASP A 165 9.55 -8.33 7.15
N VAL A 166 9.32 -7.74 5.96
CA VAL A 166 9.82 -8.23 4.67
C VAL A 166 10.31 -7.04 3.85
N ALA A 167 11.50 -7.17 3.26
CA ALA A 167 12.04 -6.19 2.33
C ALA A 167 12.29 -6.84 0.96
N ILE A 168 11.66 -6.31 -0.07
CA ILE A 168 11.94 -6.65 -1.46
C ILE A 168 12.97 -5.64 -1.96
N ILE A 169 14.18 -6.11 -2.20
CA ILE A 169 15.32 -5.26 -2.63
C ILE A 169 15.64 -5.65 -4.06
N VAL A 170 15.08 -4.92 -5.04
CA VAL A 170 15.37 -5.21 -6.45
C VAL A 170 16.87 -5.03 -6.74
N PRO A 171 17.49 -5.91 -7.54
CA PRO A 171 18.93 -5.95 -7.75
C PRO A 171 19.38 -4.88 -8.75
N GLU A 172 19.17 -3.61 -8.42
CA GLU A 172 19.50 -2.45 -9.26
C GLU A 172 20.00 -1.28 -8.39
N GLN A 173 20.80 -0.38 -9.00
CA GLN A 173 21.43 0.75 -8.32
C GLN A 173 20.88 2.11 -8.77
N GLU A 174 20.44 2.23 -10.02
CA GLU A 174 19.93 3.47 -10.57
C GLU A 174 18.45 3.66 -10.27
N THR A 175 18.07 4.83 -9.75
CA THR A 175 16.72 5.10 -9.26
C THR A 175 15.63 4.78 -10.27
N TYR A 176 15.78 5.19 -11.53
CA TYR A 176 14.75 4.94 -12.56
C TYR A 176 14.62 3.45 -12.89
N LYS A 177 15.73 2.69 -12.93
CA LYS A 177 15.70 1.25 -13.14
C LYS A 177 15.09 0.49 -11.98
N ILE A 178 15.34 0.95 -10.75
CA ILE A 178 14.67 0.42 -9.55
C ILE A 178 13.16 0.59 -9.69
N GLN A 179 12.68 1.78 -10.08
CA GLN A 179 11.26 2.06 -10.30
C GLN A 179 10.66 1.18 -11.42
N GLU A 180 11.37 0.97 -12.53
CA GLU A 180 10.96 0.05 -13.59
C GLU A 180 10.80 -1.40 -13.10
N LEU A 181 11.61 -1.82 -12.14
CA LEU A 181 11.52 -3.16 -11.54
C LEU A 181 10.48 -3.26 -10.42
N HIS A 182 10.04 -2.15 -9.83
CA HIS A 182 8.94 -2.15 -8.87
C HIS A 182 7.60 -2.48 -9.55
N LEU A 183 7.36 -1.97 -10.76
CA LEU A 183 6.12 -2.16 -11.49
C LEU A 183 5.71 -3.63 -11.68
N PRO A 184 6.58 -4.55 -12.14
CA PRO A 184 6.20 -5.96 -12.30
C PRO A 184 6.06 -6.74 -10.99
N ILE A 185 6.41 -6.14 -9.84
CA ILE A 185 6.29 -6.78 -8.52
C ILE A 185 4.89 -6.60 -7.95
N TYR A 186 4.30 -5.45 -8.11
CA TYR A 186 2.96 -5.16 -7.63
C TYR A 186 1.92 -5.26 -8.74
#